data_00a9979df00e00da8b76541e00a5393b
#
_entry.id   00a9979df00e00da8b76541e00a5393b
#
_cell.length_a   1.000
_cell.length_b   1.000
_cell.length_c   1.000
_cell.angle_alpha   90.00
_cell.angle_beta   90.00
_cell.angle_gamma   90.00
#
_symmetry.space_group_name_H-M   'P 1'
#
loop_
_entity.id
_entity.type
_entity.pdbx_description
1 polymer ?
#
loop_
_entity_poly.entity_id
_entity_poly.type
_entity_poly.pdbx_seq_one_letter_code
_entity_poly.pdbx_strand_id
1 'polypeptide(L)'
;LRNIQVVRGGQKIATVDVYDFIMKGKINDDIRLQEGDVIIVPPYEALVSIEGNVKRPMKYEMKNNESVATLLKYAGGFSGDAYTRSLRMIRQNGKEYQIYTIDDIDYSVFQVKDGDALTAEAILDRFENKLEIKGAVYRPGIYQFGGTLNTVRQLVEKAEGLMGDAFTGRAVLHRERENLKKEVIQVDIKGIMDGTAPDVPLQRNDVLYIPSIHDLEDVGTIMVYGEVARPGEFAFADNTTLEDIIIQAGGLMESASTVRVDVFRRIKDSQ
;
A
#
# COMPACT_ATOMS: atom_id res chain seq x y z
N LEU A 1 -24.14 -24.85 -18.27
CA LEU A 1 -23.04 -25.70 -18.80
C LEU A 1 -22.60 -26.80 -17.83
N ARG A 2 -23.28 -26.95 -16.68
CA ARG A 2 -22.90 -27.88 -15.60
C ARG A 2 -23.67 -29.21 -15.62
N ASN A 3 -24.71 -29.30 -16.45
CA ASN A 3 -25.60 -30.46 -16.49
C ASN A 3 -26.10 -30.73 -17.91
N ILE A 4 -25.20 -30.78 -18.88
CA ILE A 4 -25.54 -31.08 -20.28
C ILE A 4 -25.83 -32.54 -20.38
N GLN A 5 -27.01 -32.88 -20.91
CA GLN A 5 -27.48 -34.28 -21.01
C GLN A 5 -27.39 -34.73 -22.46
N VAL A 6 -26.94 -35.95 -22.67
CA VAL A 6 -27.00 -36.63 -23.94
C VAL A 6 -28.06 -37.76 -23.84
N VAL A 7 -29.04 -37.69 -24.69
CA VAL A 7 -30.17 -38.62 -24.73
C VAL A 7 -30.15 -39.41 -26.05
N ARG A 8 -30.24 -40.72 -25.98
CA ARG A 8 -30.29 -41.64 -27.12
C ARG A 8 -31.47 -42.56 -26.94
N GLY A 9 -32.33 -42.67 -28.00
CA GLY A 9 -33.51 -43.53 -27.94
C GLY A 9 -34.46 -43.23 -26.79
N GLY A 10 -34.54 -41.94 -26.33
CA GLY A 10 -35.36 -41.54 -25.19
C GLY A 10 -34.74 -41.78 -23.85
N GLN A 11 -33.54 -42.33 -23.73
CA GLN A 11 -32.85 -42.59 -22.47
C GLN A 11 -31.65 -41.66 -22.32
N LYS A 12 -31.45 -41.09 -21.11
CA LYS A 12 -30.25 -40.31 -20.78
C LYS A 12 -29.04 -41.24 -20.69
N ILE A 13 -28.09 -41.09 -21.59
CA ILE A 13 -26.89 -41.91 -21.65
C ILE A 13 -25.70 -41.27 -20.98
N ALA A 14 -25.69 -39.92 -20.84
CA ALA A 14 -24.64 -39.21 -20.15
C ALA A 14 -25.06 -37.84 -19.63
N THR A 15 -24.26 -37.36 -18.67
CA THR A 15 -24.31 -35.98 -18.18
C THR A 15 -22.91 -35.40 -18.23
N VAL A 16 -22.73 -34.30 -18.95
CA VAL A 16 -21.43 -33.62 -19.12
C VAL A 16 -21.42 -32.35 -18.31
N ASP A 17 -20.38 -32.18 -17.49
CA ASP A 17 -20.07 -30.98 -16.77
C ASP A 17 -18.85 -30.29 -17.38
N VAL A 18 -19.05 -29.15 -18.06
CA VAL A 18 -17.99 -28.43 -18.77
C VAL A 18 -16.96 -27.86 -17.79
N TYR A 19 -17.34 -27.59 -16.52
CA TYR A 19 -16.41 -27.16 -15.49
C TYR A 19 -15.38 -28.23 -15.13
N ASP A 20 -15.76 -29.51 -15.14
CA ASP A 20 -14.79 -30.60 -14.95
C ASP A 20 -13.73 -30.64 -16.06
N PHE A 21 -14.14 -30.34 -17.28
CA PHE A 21 -13.20 -30.20 -18.40
C PHE A 21 -12.30 -28.96 -18.25
N ILE A 22 -12.90 -27.76 -18.03
CA ILE A 22 -12.16 -26.51 -17.97
C ILE A 22 -11.21 -26.47 -16.73
N MET A 23 -11.68 -26.98 -15.58
CA MET A 23 -10.94 -26.85 -14.32
C MET A 23 -10.00 -28.02 -14.03
N LYS A 24 -10.30 -29.23 -14.54
CA LYS A 24 -9.56 -30.45 -14.20
C LYS A 24 -8.90 -31.11 -15.41
N GLY A 25 -9.21 -30.65 -16.64
CA GLY A 25 -8.78 -31.31 -17.87
C GLY A 25 -9.38 -32.70 -18.03
N LYS A 26 -10.42 -33.05 -17.27
CA LYS A 26 -11.07 -34.36 -17.33
C LYS A 26 -12.26 -34.29 -18.26
N ILE A 27 -12.24 -35.07 -19.29
CA ILE A 27 -13.43 -35.40 -20.09
C ILE A 27 -14.03 -36.64 -19.42
N ASN A 28 -14.96 -36.42 -18.50
CA ASN A 28 -15.78 -37.52 -17.99
C ASN A 28 -16.78 -37.84 -19.09
N ASP A 29 -16.87 -39.09 -19.48
CA ASP A 29 -17.79 -39.59 -20.48
C ASP A 29 -17.54 -38.99 -21.92
N ASP A 30 -16.38 -39.28 -22.48
CA ASP A 30 -16.11 -39.01 -23.90
C ASP A 30 -17.04 -39.90 -24.72
N ILE A 31 -18.26 -39.40 -24.96
CA ILE A 31 -19.29 -40.10 -25.68
C ILE A 31 -19.16 -39.74 -27.16
N ARG A 32 -18.95 -40.76 -27.97
CA ARG A 32 -19.10 -40.60 -29.41
C ARG A 32 -20.58 -40.42 -29.72
N LEU A 33 -20.93 -39.26 -30.26
CA LEU A 33 -22.28 -38.98 -30.72
C LEU A 33 -22.65 -39.88 -31.88
N GLN A 34 -23.91 -40.28 -31.95
CA GLN A 34 -24.51 -41.07 -32.98
C GLN A 34 -25.69 -40.32 -33.60
N GLU A 35 -26.07 -40.74 -34.80
CA GLU A 35 -27.27 -40.19 -35.45
C GLU A 35 -28.51 -40.43 -34.57
N GLY A 36 -29.33 -39.39 -34.40
CA GLY A 36 -30.50 -39.41 -33.54
C GLY A 36 -30.26 -39.09 -32.07
N ASP A 37 -28.99 -38.77 -31.65
CA ASP A 37 -28.71 -38.25 -30.31
C ASP A 37 -29.28 -36.84 -30.14
N VAL A 38 -29.87 -36.62 -28.95
CA VAL A 38 -30.40 -35.31 -28.55
C VAL A 38 -29.52 -34.76 -27.41
N ILE A 39 -28.98 -33.55 -27.60
CA ILE A 39 -28.22 -32.84 -26.60
C ILE A 39 -29.15 -31.82 -25.93
N ILE A 40 -29.33 -31.96 -24.62
CA ILE A 40 -30.17 -31.07 -23.81
C ILE A 40 -29.21 -30.21 -22.94
N VAL A 41 -29.32 -28.90 -23.12
CA VAL A 41 -28.63 -27.90 -22.30
C VAL A 41 -29.67 -27.27 -21.37
N PRO A 42 -29.78 -27.70 -20.11
CA PRO A 42 -30.75 -27.14 -19.18
C PRO A 42 -30.32 -25.75 -18.70
N PRO A 43 -31.23 -24.99 -18.05
CA PRO A 43 -30.84 -23.77 -17.35
C PRO A 43 -29.89 -24.11 -16.20
N TYR A 44 -29.17 -23.08 -15.70
CA TYR A 44 -28.31 -23.23 -14.53
C TYR A 44 -29.13 -23.50 -13.26
N GLU A 45 -28.52 -24.16 -12.28
CA GLU A 45 -29.14 -24.39 -10.96
C GLU A 45 -28.99 -23.18 -10.05
N ALA A 46 -27.78 -22.61 -10.01
CA ALA A 46 -27.44 -21.41 -9.27
C ALA A 46 -26.39 -20.59 -9.99
N LEU A 47 -26.58 -19.29 -10.07
CA LEU A 47 -25.61 -18.33 -10.58
C LEU A 47 -25.12 -17.46 -9.43
N VAL A 48 -23.85 -17.61 -9.06
CA VAL A 48 -23.24 -16.96 -7.90
C VAL A 48 -22.13 -16.03 -8.37
N SER A 49 -22.14 -14.79 -7.89
CA SER A 49 -21.05 -13.84 -8.14
C SER A 49 -19.99 -13.86 -7.04
N ILE A 50 -18.74 -13.70 -7.42
CA ILE A 50 -17.64 -13.42 -6.50
C ILE A 50 -16.80 -12.28 -7.06
N GLU A 51 -16.54 -11.28 -6.22
CA GLU A 51 -15.88 -10.03 -6.56
C GLU A 51 -14.77 -9.69 -5.55
N GLY A 52 -13.99 -8.64 -5.86
CA GLY A 52 -12.90 -8.17 -5.00
C GLY A 52 -11.62 -9.00 -5.21
N ASN A 53 -10.91 -9.26 -4.11
CA ASN A 53 -9.55 -9.81 -4.12
C ASN A 53 -9.50 -11.33 -4.34
N VAL A 54 -10.02 -11.77 -5.46
CA VAL A 54 -9.88 -13.13 -6.00
C VAL A 54 -9.21 -13.08 -7.38
N LYS A 55 -8.59 -14.17 -7.80
CA LYS A 55 -7.83 -14.18 -9.08
C LYS A 55 -8.71 -14.06 -10.31
N ARG A 56 -9.97 -14.50 -10.24
CA ARG A 56 -10.93 -14.46 -11.36
C ARG A 56 -12.30 -14.02 -10.85
N PRO A 57 -12.50 -12.71 -10.61
CA PRO A 57 -13.81 -12.19 -10.20
C PRO A 57 -14.79 -12.28 -11.37
N MET A 58 -15.85 -13.04 -11.19
CA MET A 58 -16.93 -13.20 -12.17
C MET A 58 -18.13 -13.94 -11.59
N LYS A 59 -19.17 -14.16 -12.39
CA LYS A 59 -20.28 -15.03 -12.06
C LYS A 59 -20.00 -16.47 -12.44
N TYR A 60 -20.26 -17.39 -11.53
CA TYR A 60 -20.05 -18.82 -11.68
C TYR A 60 -21.37 -19.57 -11.60
N GLU A 61 -21.52 -20.53 -12.50
CA GLU A 61 -22.64 -21.49 -12.44
C GLU A 61 -22.29 -22.56 -11.39
N MET A 62 -23.05 -22.59 -10.31
CA MET A 62 -22.87 -23.50 -9.18
C MET A 62 -23.98 -24.54 -9.14
N LYS A 63 -23.68 -25.71 -8.56
CA LYS A 63 -24.69 -26.71 -8.19
C LYS A 63 -25.17 -26.42 -6.77
N ASN A 64 -26.44 -26.81 -6.48
CA ASN A 64 -27.08 -26.52 -5.19
C ASN A 64 -26.38 -27.10 -3.96
N ASN A 65 -25.45 -28.05 -4.13
CA ASN A 65 -24.67 -28.67 -3.06
C ASN A 65 -23.22 -28.21 -2.99
N GLU A 66 -22.84 -27.24 -3.80
CA GLU A 66 -21.47 -26.74 -3.80
C GLU A 66 -21.28 -25.63 -2.76
N SER A 67 -20.08 -25.62 -2.19
CA SER A 67 -19.72 -24.72 -1.10
C SER A 67 -18.96 -23.49 -1.58
N VAL A 68 -18.76 -22.53 -0.66
CA VAL A 68 -17.89 -21.36 -0.86
C VAL A 68 -16.47 -21.78 -1.24
N ALA A 69 -15.93 -22.85 -0.65
CA ALA A 69 -14.62 -23.38 -1.02
C ALA A 69 -14.56 -23.83 -2.49
N THR A 70 -15.64 -24.41 -3.01
CA THR A 70 -15.74 -24.79 -4.42
C THR A 70 -15.79 -23.56 -5.32
N LEU A 71 -16.56 -22.53 -4.94
CA LEU A 71 -16.60 -21.26 -5.65
C LEU A 71 -15.23 -20.59 -5.71
N LEU A 72 -14.53 -20.51 -4.56
CA LEU A 72 -13.16 -20.00 -4.49
C LEU A 72 -12.21 -20.77 -5.40
N LYS A 73 -12.34 -22.10 -5.46
CA LYS A 73 -11.54 -22.93 -6.38
C LYS A 73 -11.78 -22.54 -7.84
N TYR A 74 -13.04 -22.29 -8.24
CA TYR A 74 -13.37 -21.85 -9.59
C TYR A 74 -12.83 -20.44 -9.86
N ALA A 75 -12.87 -19.55 -8.88
CA ALA A 75 -12.28 -18.22 -8.93
C ALA A 75 -10.74 -18.23 -8.93
N GLY A 76 -10.09 -19.40 -8.85
CA GLY A 76 -8.63 -19.55 -8.81
C GLY A 76 -8.01 -19.23 -7.46
N GLY A 77 -8.81 -19.06 -6.41
CA GLY A 77 -8.41 -18.67 -5.07
C GLY A 77 -8.31 -17.16 -4.90
N PHE A 78 -7.83 -16.75 -3.74
CA PHE A 78 -7.59 -15.36 -3.38
C PHE A 78 -6.41 -14.75 -4.16
N SER A 79 -6.45 -13.43 -4.39
CA SER A 79 -5.28 -12.65 -4.80
C SER A 79 -4.30 -12.48 -3.63
N GLY A 80 -3.07 -12.00 -3.91
CA GLY A 80 -2.01 -11.90 -2.90
C GLY A 80 -2.29 -10.89 -1.78
N ASP A 81 -3.17 -9.95 -2.02
CA ASP A 81 -3.58 -8.87 -1.13
C ASP A 81 -4.96 -9.08 -0.49
N ALA A 82 -5.53 -10.28 -0.64
CA ALA A 82 -6.84 -10.61 -0.11
C ALA A 82 -6.82 -10.85 1.42
N TYR A 83 -7.85 -10.38 2.10
CA TYR A 83 -8.16 -10.80 3.45
C TYR A 83 -8.86 -12.17 3.42
N THR A 84 -8.12 -13.22 3.79
CA THR A 84 -8.55 -14.62 3.62
C THR A 84 -9.35 -15.19 4.78
N ARG A 85 -9.48 -14.45 5.90
CA ARG A 85 -10.13 -14.95 7.13
C ARG A 85 -11.63 -14.99 7.04
N SER A 86 -12.24 -14.13 6.22
CA SER A 86 -13.68 -14.14 5.99
C SER A 86 -14.05 -13.58 4.62
N LEU A 87 -15.24 -13.98 4.15
CA LEU A 87 -15.91 -13.42 2.99
C LEU A 87 -17.21 -12.78 3.42
N ARG A 88 -17.53 -11.63 2.86
CA ARG A 88 -18.86 -11.05 2.98
C ARG A 88 -19.73 -11.58 1.87
N MET A 89 -20.94 -11.99 2.19
CA MET A 89 -21.92 -12.47 1.23
C MET A 89 -23.26 -11.76 1.41
N ILE A 90 -23.87 -11.40 0.31
CA ILE A 90 -25.23 -10.88 0.25
C ILE A 90 -26.10 -11.94 -0.40
N ARG A 91 -27.20 -12.31 0.26
CA ARG A 91 -28.21 -13.25 -0.22
C ARG A 91 -29.59 -12.60 -0.23
N GLN A 92 -30.37 -12.87 -1.24
CA GLN A 92 -31.76 -12.43 -1.33
C GLN A 92 -32.67 -13.49 -0.72
N ASN A 93 -33.63 -13.08 0.10
CA ASN A 93 -34.63 -13.99 0.68
C ASN A 93 -36.04 -13.86 0.07
N GLY A 94 -36.14 -13.17 -1.08
CA GLY A 94 -37.39 -12.89 -1.77
C GLY A 94 -38.13 -11.63 -1.31
N LYS A 95 -37.69 -11.00 -0.21
CA LYS A 95 -38.21 -9.72 0.30
C LYS A 95 -37.11 -8.71 0.54
N GLU A 96 -36.02 -9.14 1.12
CA GLU A 96 -34.92 -8.30 1.62
C GLU A 96 -33.57 -8.94 1.33
N TYR A 97 -32.51 -8.16 1.49
CA TYR A 97 -31.15 -8.65 1.47
C TYR A 97 -30.70 -9.09 2.86
N GLN A 98 -30.07 -10.23 2.93
CA GLN A 98 -29.38 -10.74 4.12
C GLN A 98 -27.86 -10.67 3.92
N ILE A 99 -27.15 -10.21 4.94
CA ILE A 99 -25.69 -10.17 4.94
C ILE A 99 -25.17 -11.32 5.79
N TYR A 100 -24.19 -12.02 5.26
CA TYR A 100 -23.45 -13.07 5.95
C TYR A 100 -21.96 -12.72 5.97
N THR A 101 -21.34 -12.95 7.10
CA THR A 101 -19.87 -13.02 7.21
C THR A 101 -19.54 -14.50 7.36
N ILE A 102 -18.84 -15.04 6.38
CA ILE A 102 -18.48 -16.46 6.33
C ILE A 102 -17.01 -16.56 6.68
N ASP A 103 -16.70 -17.19 7.79
CA ASP A 103 -15.32 -17.37 8.24
C ASP A 103 -14.61 -18.49 7.48
N ASP A 104 -13.28 -18.47 7.45
CA ASP A 104 -12.46 -19.40 6.69
C ASP A 104 -12.71 -20.88 7.06
N ILE A 105 -13.03 -21.14 8.32
CA ILE A 105 -13.38 -22.49 8.82
C ILE A 105 -14.65 -23.04 8.20
N ASP A 106 -15.56 -22.17 7.78
CA ASP A 106 -16.88 -22.53 7.24
C ASP A 106 -16.90 -22.60 5.72
N TYR A 107 -15.86 -22.19 5.00
CA TYR A 107 -15.83 -22.18 3.53
C TYR A 107 -16.18 -23.53 2.91
N SER A 108 -15.80 -24.62 3.54
CA SER A 108 -16.04 -25.97 3.01
C SER A 108 -17.46 -26.49 3.23
N VAL A 109 -18.16 -25.96 4.22
CA VAL A 109 -19.49 -26.43 4.63
C VAL A 109 -20.61 -25.47 4.24
N PHE A 110 -20.30 -24.18 4.10
CA PHE A 110 -21.29 -23.18 3.74
C PHE A 110 -21.69 -23.31 2.26
N GLN A 111 -22.93 -23.70 2.02
CA GLN A 111 -23.47 -23.90 0.67
C GLN A 111 -23.93 -22.56 0.06
N VAL A 112 -23.54 -22.34 -1.18
CA VAL A 112 -24.00 -21.20 -1.98
C VAL A 112 -25.36 -21.48 -2.61
N LYS A 113 -26.13 -20.42 -2.88
CA LYS A 113 -27.46 -20.49 -3.51
C LYS A 113 -27.51 -19.52 -4.70
N ASP A 114 -28.53 -19.72 -5.53
CA ASP A 114 -28.78 -18.83 -6.65
C ASP A 114 -28.93 -17.36 -6.22
N GLY A 115 -28.28 -16.47 -6.93
CA GLY A 115 -28.28 -15.04 -6.65
C GLY A 115 -27.34 -14.57 -5.53
N ASP A 116 -26.58 -15.47 -4.89
CA ASP A 116 -25.57 -15.06 -3.91
C ASP A 116 -24.48 -14.19 -4.53
N ALA A 117 -24.12 -13.14 -3.80
CA ALA A 117 -23.01 -12.25 -4.18
C ALA A 117 -21.96 -12.22 -3.06
N LEU A 118 -20.78 -12.74 -3.35
CA LEU A 118 -19.67 -12.79 -2.41
C LEU A 118 -18.64 -11.69 -2.74
N THR A 119 -18.02 -11.13 -1.70
CA THR A 119 -16.95 -10.16 -1.81
C THR A 119 -15.75 -10.58 -0.97
N ALA A 120 -14.60 -10.70 -1.60
CA ALA A 120 -13.31 -10.87 -0.94
C ALA A 120 -12.69 -9.49 -0.73
N GLU A 121 -12.48 -9.10 0.53
CA GLU A 121 -11.89 -7.81 0.87
C GLU A 121 -10.36 -7.85 0.81
N ALA A 122 -9.73 -6.68 0.70
CA ALA A 122 -8.29 -6.55 0.82
C ALA A 122 -7.85 -6.61 2.28
N ILE A 123 -6.58 -6.99 2.52
CA ILE A 123 -5.93 -6.75 3.81
C ILE A 123 -5.89 -5.25 4.11
N LEU A 124 -5.82 -4.90 5.39
CA LEU A 124 -5.72 -3.52 5.80
C LEU A 124 -4.39 -2.92 5.30
N ASP A 125 -4.44 -1.68 4.79
CA ASP A 125 -3.25 -0.93 4.40
C ASP A 125 -2.50 -0.42 5.64
N ARG A 126 -1.92 -1.36 6.37
CA ARG A 126 -1.07 -1.08 7.53
C ARG A 126 -0.03 -2.18 7.71
N PHE A 127 1.10 -1.80 8.29
CA PHE A 127 2.15 -2.74 8.64
C PHE A 127 1.97 -3.23 10.08
N GLU A 128 2.15 -4.51 10.31
CA GLU A 128 2.06 -5.11 11.64
C GLU A 128 3.29 -4.75 12.51
N ASN A 129 4.46 -4.60 11.88
CA ASN A 129 5.75 -4.47 12.54
C ASN A 129 6.60 -3.34 11.96
N LYS A 130 6.00 -2.19 11.73
CA LYS A 130 6.67 -1.02 11.14
C LYS A 130 7.47 -0.25 12.17
N LEU A 131 8.69 0.16 11.80
CA LEU A 131 9.42 1.32 12.32
C LEU A 131 9.73 2.25 11.15
N GLU A 132 9.88 3.52 11.43
CA GLU A 132 10.26 4.49 10.40
C GLU A 132 11.36 5.42 10.93
N ILE A 133 12.38 5.69 10.11
CA ILE A 133 13.40 6.69 10.39
C ILE A 133 13.45 7.70 9.26
N LYS A 134 13.49 8.98 9.62
CA LYS A 134 13.48 10.12 8.70
C LYS A 134 14.58 11.12 9.01
N GLY A 135 14.90 11.97 8.04
CA GLY A 135 15.87 13.06 8.18
C GLY A 135 17.29 12.65 7.87
N ALA A 136 18.24 13.20 8.63
CA ALA A 136 19.67 13.16 8.33
C ALA A 136 20.36 11.83 8.72
N VAL A 137 19.95 10.75 8.03
CA VAL A 137 20.57 9.42 8.09
C VAL A 137 20.88 8.95 6.67
N TYR A 138 21.84 8.05 6.50
CA TYR A 138 22.22 7.59 5.16
C TYR A 138 21.10 6.82 4.45
N ARG A 139 20.27 6.05 5.20
CA ARG A 139 19.14 5.31 4.63
C ARG A 139 17.84 5.58 5.40
N PRO A 140 17.19 6.72 5.15
CA PRO A 140 15.86 6.95 5.68
C PRO A 140 14.86 5.97 5.06
N GLY A 141 13.82 5.58 5.82
CA GLY A 141 12.79 4.68 5.32
C GLY A 141 12.10 3.85 6.39
N ILE A 142 11.43 2.82 5.93
CA ILE A 142 10.67 1.89 6.76
C ILE A 142 11.51 0.66 7.06
N TYR A 143 11.51 0.24 8.32
CA TYR A 143 12.24 -0.90 8.85
C TYR A 143 11.32 -1.85 9.61
N GLN A 144 11.72 -3.10 9.70
CA GLN A 144 11.02 -4.10 10.48
C GLN A 144 11.32 -3.93 11.98
N PHE A 145 10.30 -3.77 12.81
CA PHE A 145 10.41 -3.86 14.27
C PHE A 145 10.51 -5.32 14.73
N GLY A 146 11.38 -5.58 15.69
CA GLY A 146 11.56 -6.89 16.30
C GLY A 146 12.85 -7.59 15.87
N GLY A 147 13.08 -8.78 16.39
CA GLY A 147 14.35 -9.49 16.24
C GLY A 147 15.49 -8.73 16.93
N THR A 148 16.47 -8.27 16.16
CA THR A 148 17.61 -7.47 16.64
C THR A 148 17.36 -5.95 16.59
N LEU A 149 16.18 -5.48 16.16
CA LEU A 149 15.89 -4.06 15.98
C LEU A 149 14.80 -3.62 16.96
N ASN A 150 15.24 -3.21 18.17
CA ASN A 150 14.35 -2.88 19.28
C ASN A 150 14.71 -1.55 19.97
N THR A 151 15.79 -0.89 19.56
CA THR A 151 16.27 0.35 20.19
C THR A 151 16.64 1.40 19.16
N VAL A 152 16.73 2.67 19.59
CA VAL A 152 17.11 3.79 18.75
C VAL A 152 18.50 3.61 18.15
N ARG A 153 19.49 3.18 18.96
CA ARG A 153 20.85 2.89 18.48
C ARG A 153 20.82 1.90 17.31
N GLN A 154 20.13 0.77 17.51
CA GLN A 154 20.04 -0.29 16.49
C GLN A 154 19.34 0.20 15.21
N LEU A 155 18.34 1.09 15.33
CA LEU A 155 17.66 1.68 14.17
C LEU A 155 18.60 2.62 13.41
N VAL A 156 19.35 3.47 14.08
CA VAL A 156 20.33 4.35 13.46
C VAL A 156 21.44 3.54 12.78
N GLU A 157 21.97 2.52 13.45
CA GLU A 157 22.98 1.61 12.87
C GLU A 157 22.43 0.88 11.63
N LYS A 158 21.17 0.43 11.68
CA LYS A 158 20.52 -0.21 10.54
C LYS A 158 20.28 0.74 9.37
N ALA A 159 20.12 2.04 9.66
CA ALA A 159 20.04 3.11 8.68
C ALA A 159 21.44 3.56 8.16
N GLU A 160 22.47 2.76 8.42
CA GLU A 160 23.88 3.01 8.04
C GLU A 160 24.50 4.25 8.71
N GLY A 161 23.89 4.73 9.80
CA GLY A 161 24.41 5.83 10.60
C GLY A 161 23.86 7.20 10.22
N LEU A 162 24.43 8.22 10.85
CA LEU A 162 24.06 9.63 10.72
C LEU A 162 24.81 10.29 9.58
N MET A 163 24.14 11.15 8.84
CA MET A 163 24.80 12.06 7.90
C MET A 163 25.65 13.11 8.63
N GLY A 164 26.62 13.72 7.94
CA GLY A 164 27.52 14.71 8.53
C GLY A 164 26.83 16.00 9.01
N ASP A 165 25.68 16.30 8.46
CA ASP A 165 24.82 17.45 8.81
C ASP A 165 23.70 17.08 9.81
N ALA A 166 23.71 15.89 10.39
CA ALA A 166 22.71 15.47 11.36
C ALA A 166 22.79 16.32 12.65
N PHE A 167 21.66 16.89 13.06
CA PHE A 167 21.53 17.54 14.34
C PHE A 167 21.35 16.52 15.47
N THR A 168 22.46 16.12 16.08
CA THR A 168 22.52 15.01 17.03
C THR A 168 22.06 15.35 18.46
N GLY A 169 21.97 16.65 18.81
CA GLY A 169 21.61 17.09 20.15
C GLY A 169 20.16 16.85 20.50
N ARG A 170 19.28 16.75 19.52
CA ARG A 170 17.84 16.54 19.75
C ARG A 170 17.16 15.94 18.54
N ALA A 171 16.93 14.65 18.58
CA ALA A 171 16.00 13.97 17.66
C ALA A 171 14.63 13.84 18.31
N VAL A 172 13.65 13.50 17.50
CA VAL A 172 12.25 13.41 17.89
C VAL A 172 11.71 12.03 17.55
N LEU A 173 11.26 11.29 18.57
CA LEU A 173 10.58 10.03 18.40
C LEU A 173 9.07 10.25 18.57
N HIS A 174 8.32 10.04 17.49
CA HIS A 174 6.87 10.04 17.50
C HIS A 174 6.37 8.64 17.81
N ARG A 175 5.57 8.51 18.86
CA ARG A 175 4.97 7.26 19.33
C ARG A 175 3.47 7.41 19.46
N GLU A 176 2.74 6.37 19.12
CA GLU A 176 1.33 6.25 19.40
C GLU A 176 1.12 5.39 20.65
N ARG A 177 0.46 5.95 21.67
CA ARG A 177 0.13 5.23 22.91
C ARG A 177 -1.06 4.28 22.69
N GLU A 178 -1.31 3.37 23.61
CA GLU A 178 -2.45 2.44 23.59
C GLU A 178 -3.82 3.13 23.46
N ASN A 179 -3.93 4.36 23.98
CA ASN A 179 -5.12 5.20 23.86
C ASN A 179 -5.21 6.00 22.56
N LEU A 180 -4.40 5.65 21.54
CA LEU A 180 -4.29 6.29 20.23
C LEU A 180 -3.84 7.76 20.25
N LYS A 181 -3.39 8.27 21.40
CA LYS A 181 -2.79 9.60 21.48
C LYS A 181 -1.33 9.56 21.05
N LYS A 182 -0.95 10.53 20.24
CA LYS A 182 0.44 10.71 19.82
C LYS A 182 1.26 11.33 20.94
N GLU A 183 2.43 10.81 21.19
CA GLU A 183 3.45 11.28 22.12
C GLU A 183 4.71 11.63 21.37
N VAL A 184 5.39 12.65 21.83
CA VAL A 184 6.69 13.09 21.33
C VAL A 184 7.72 12.86 22.42
N ILE A 185 8.70 12.02 22.15
CA ILE A 185 9.81 11.71 23.04
C ILE A 185 11.06 12.36 22.45
N GLN A 186 11.74 13.17 23.26
CA GLN A 186 13.02 13.76 22.87
C GLN A 186 14.11 12.71 23.03
N VAL A 187 15.00 12.62 22.04
CA VAL A 187 16.07 11.63 21.99
C VAL A 187 17.41 12.32 21.80
N ASP A 188 18.32 12.11 22.73
CA ASP A 188 19.72 12.52 22.60
C ASP A 188 20.48 11.46 21.79
N ILE A 189 20.51 11.64 20.45
CA ILE A 189 21.17 10.70 19.55
C ILE A 189 22.67 10.62 19.84
N LYS A 190 23.30 11.76 20.09
CA LYS A 190 24.74 11.81 20.38
C LYS A 190 25.07 10.97 21.60
N GLY A 191 24.39 11.25 22.70
CA GLY A 191 24.61 10.52 23.95
C GLY A 191 24.35 9.02 23.82
N ILE A 192 23.32 8.62 23.05
CA ILE A 192 23.04 7.22 22.80
C ILE A 192 24.16 6.57 21.98
N MET A 193 24.61 7.20 20.89
CA MET A 193 25.67 6.64 20.03
C MET A 193 27.01 6.58 20.75
N ASP A 194 27.35 7.59 21.55
CA ASP A 194 28.58 7.64 22.35
C ASP A 194 28.51 6.75 23.62
N GLY A 195 27.32 6.25 24.00
CA GLY A 195 27.12 5.44 25.18
C GLY A 195 27.04 6.25 26.50
N THR A 196 26.89 7.57 26.43
CA THR A 196 26.78 8.47 27.59
C THR A 196 25.32 8.67 28.04
N ALA A 197 24.35 8.41 27.17
CA ALA A 197 22.93 8.41 27.49
C ALA A 197 22.34 7.00 27.35
N PRO A 198 21.28 6.68 28.12
CA PRO A 198 20.59 5.42 28.01
C PRO A 198 19.91 5.30 26.63
N ASP A 199 19.99 4.13 26.03
CA ASP A 199 19.30 3.85 24.76
C ASP A 199 17.78 3.81 24.97
N VAL A 200 17.04 4.25 23.96
CA VAL A 200 15.57 4.33 24.03
C VAL A 200 14.97 3.10 23.36
N PRO A 201 14.15 2.30 24.09
CA PRO A 201 13.46 1.18 23.50
C PRO A 201 12.39 1.66 22.51
N LEU A 202 12.35 1.03 21.34
CA LEU A 202 11.37 1.31 20.31
C LEU A 202 10.11 0.46 20.49
N GLN A 203 9.02 0.95 19.94
CA GLN A 203 7.74 0.26 19.82
C GLN A 203 7.28 0.22 18.36
N ARG A 204 6.35 -0.67 18.08
CA ARG A 204 5.72 -0.76 16.77
C ARG A 204 5.10 0.58 16.36
N ASN A 205 5.28 0.95 15.10
CA ASN A 205 4.84 2.21 14.49
C ASN A 205 5.56 3.47 14.98
N ASP A 206 6.64 3.34 15.75
CA ASP A 206 7.48 4.49 16.10
C ASP A 206 8.08 5.12 14.84
N VAL A 207 8.15 6.44 14.83
CA VAL A 207 8.79 7.24 13.79
C VAL A 207 9.88 8.10 14.42
N LEU A 208 11.13 7.78 14.13
CA LEU A 208 12.29 8.56 14.57
C LEU A 208 12.63 9.60 13.51
N TYR A 209 12.63 10.88 13.89
CA TYR A 209 13.05 11.98 13.04
C TYR A 209 14.33 12.61 13.57
N ILE A 210 15.36 12.63 12.74
CA ILE A 210 16.66 13.23 13.03
C ILE A 210 16.82 14.42 12.10
N PRO A 211 16.65 15.67 12.59
CA PRO A 211 16.76 16.85 11.71
C PRO A 211 18.19 17.05 11.21
N SER A 212 18.33 17.70 10.05
CA SER A 212 19.57 18.30 9.63
C SER A 212 19.82 19.62 10.35
N ILE A 213 21.08 20.01 10.56
CA ILE A 213 21.41 21.36 11.04
C ILE A 213 20.87 22.43 10.10
N HIS A 214 20.80 22.13 8.80
CA HIS A 214 20.27 23.03 7.77
C HIS A 214 18.76 23.21 7.84
N ASP A 215 18.02 22.22 8.38
CA ASP A 215 16.56 22.34 8.61
C ASP A 215 16.22 23.32 9.74
N LEU A 216 17.20 23.59 10.63
CA LEU A 216 17.05 24.46 11.79
C LEU A 216 17.63 25.88 11.54
N GLU A 217 18.37 26.08 10.48
CA GLU A 217 18.88 27.36 10.06
C GLU A 217 17.95 27.97 9.02
N ASP A 218 17.52 29.20 9.27
CA ASP A 218 16.87 30.03 8.25
C ASP A 218 17.93 30.41 7.22
N VAL A 219 18.16 29.54 6.24
CA VAL A 219 19.03 29.83 5.11
C VAL A 219 18.36 30.97 4.35
N GLY A 220 18.81 32.19 4.57
CA GLY A 220 18.25 33.39 3.95
C GLY A 220 18.21 33.29 2.44
N THR A 221 17.37 34.09 1.83
CA THR A 221 17.28 34.16 0.37
C THR A 221 17.70 35.55 -0.11
N ILE A 222 18.18 35.63 -1.35
CA ILE A 222 18.52 36.86 -2.04
C ILE A 222 17.51 37.07 -3.16
N MET A 223 16.75 38.18 -3.10
CA MET A 223 15.85 38.56 -4.16
C MET A 223 16.55 39.48 -5.14
N VAL A 224 16.55 39.12 -6.41
CA VAL A 224 17.14 39.92 -7.50
C VAL A 224 16.04 40.47 -8.38
N TYR A 225 16.00 41.80 -8.52
CA TYR A 225 15.04 42.51 -9.34
C TYR A 225 15.75 43.39 -10.38
N GLY A 226 15.07 43.72 -11.46
CA GLY A 226 15.55 44.65 -12.49
C GLY A 226 16.12 43.93 -13.73
N GLU A 227 17.01 44.63 -14.44
CA GLU A 227 17.47 44.24 -15.77
C GLU A 227 18.57 43.16 -15.72
N VAL A 228 18.22 41.98 -15.23
CA VAL A 228 19.01 40.75 -15.27
C VAL A 228 18.28 39.69 -16.10
N ALA A 229 19.02 38.75 -16.67
CA ALA A 229 18.42 37.75 -17.55
C ALA A 229 17.37 36.85 -16.84
N ARG A 230 17.53 36.59 -15.54
CA ARG A 230 16.62 35.77 -14.71
C ARG A 230 16.42 36.44 -13.36
N PRO A 231 15.50 37.42 -13.25
CA PRO A 231 15.13 37.98 -11.96
C PRO A 231 14.38 36.92 -11.12
N GLY A 232 14.51 36.99 -9.80
CA GLY A 232 13.84 36.04 -8.90
C GLY A 232 14.57 35.82 -7.58
N GLU A 233 14.22 34.73 -6.91
CA GLU A 233 14.75 34.33 -5.64
C GLU A 233 15.92 33.35 -5.82
N PHE A 234 17.03 33.59 -5.10
CA PHE A 234 18.22 32.77 -5.09
C PHE A 234 18.56 32.38 -3.65
N ALA A 235 19.06 31.17 -3.46
CA ALA A 235 19.52 30.72 -2.15
C ALA A 235 20.73 31.56 -1.72
N PHE A 236 20.72 32.02 -0.46
CA PHE A 236 21.91 32.66 0.14
C PHE A 236 22.94 31.57 0.50
N ALA A 237 24.19 31.83 0.19
CA ALA A 237 25.33 31.05 0.69
C ALA A 237 26.36 32.02 1.30
N ASP A 238 27.09 31.56 2.30
CA ASP A 238 28.14 32.34 2.92
C ASP A 238 29.17 32.77 1.88
N ASN A 239 29.62 34.02 2.04
CA ASN A 239 30.57 34.67 1.13
C ASN A 239 30.06 34.94 -0.31
N THR A 240 28.75 34.80 -0.55
CA THR A 240 28.17 35.19 -1.83
C THR A 240 28.34 36.68 -2.08
N THR A 241 29.00 37.01 -3.19
CA THR A 241 29.22 38.42 -3.62
C THR A 241 28.08 38.88 -4.54
N LEU A 242 28.03 40.20 -4.77
CA LEU A 242 27.08 40.78 -5.75
C LEU A 242 27.34 40.23 -7.16
N GLU A 243 28.61 40.03 -7.51
CA GLU A 243 28.98 39.48 -8.80
C GLU A 243 28.48 38.04 -8.97
N ASP A 244 28.63 37.20 -7.93
CA ASP A 244 28.13 35.82 -7.95
C ASP A 244 26.64 35.74 -8.20
N ILE A 245 25.85 36.61 -7.54
CA ILE A 245 24.42 36.66 -7.72
C ILE A 245 24.03 37.14 -9.12
N ILE A 246 24.71 38.13 -9.66
CA ILE A 246 24.46 38.60 -11.04
C ILE A 246 24.75 37.48 -12.05
N ILE A 247 25.85 36.73 -11.85
CA ILE A 247 26.18 35.57 -12.69
C ILE A 247 25.10 34.49 -12.58
N GLN A 248 24.65 34.16 -11.38
CA GLN A 248 23.58 33.19 -11.16
C GLN A 248 22.25 33.64 -11.80
N ALA A 249 22.00 34.97 -11.79
CA ALA A 249 20.84 35.55 -12.47
C ALA A 249 21.01 35.61 -14.02
N GLY A 250 22.09 35.07 -14.55
CA GLY A 250 22.34 34.99 -16.01
C GLY A 250 22.97 36.21 -16.61
N GLY A 251 23.47 37.11 -15.76
CA GLY A 251 24.15 38.37 -16.19
C GLY A 251 23.18 39.54 -16.33
N LEU A 252 23.75 40.71 -16.61
CA LEU A 252 23.01 41.93 -16.87
C LEU A 252 22.50 41.97 -18.32
N MET A 253 21.29 42.49 -18.52
CA MET A 253 20.76 42.76 -19.86
C MET A 253 21.40 44.03 -20.47
N GLU A 254 21.29 44.19 -21.77
CA GLU A 254 21.80 45.39 -22.47
C GLU A 254 21.22 46.72 -21.94
N SER A 255 19.97 46.67 -21.45
CA SER A 255 19.26 47.78 -20.84
C SER A 255 19.67 48.08 -19.41
N ALA A 256 20.51 47.25 -18.80
CA ALA A 256 20.91 47.41 -17.41
C ALA A 256 21.82 48.61 -17.17
N SER A 257 21.61 49.29 -16.03
CA SER A 257 22.55 50.36 -15.60
C SER A 257 23.86 49.71 -15.14
N THR A 258 24.98 50.16 -15.73
CA THR A 258 26.32 49.74 -15.29
C THR A 258 26.90 50.66 -14.21
N VAL A 259 26.13 51.67 -13.78
CA VAL A 259 26.61 52.71 -12.86
C VAL A 259 26.02 52.61 -11.46
N ARG A 260 24.87 51.92 -11.32
CA ARG A 260 24.16 51.84 -10.04
C ARG A 260 23.49 50.47 -9.81
N VAL A 261 23.78 49.92 -8.65
CA VAL A 261 23.08 48.76 -8.08
C VAL A 261 22.64 49.13 -6.66
N ASP A 262 21.39 48.92 -6.33
CA ASP A 262 20.86 49.16 -4.99
C ASP A 262 20.78 47.80 -4.25
N VAL A 263 21.39 47.76 -3.07
CA VAL A 263 21.35 46.55 -2.22
C VAL A 263 20.60 46.87 -0.93
N PHE A 264 19.47 46.16 -0.69
CA PHE A 264 18.70 46.27 0.54
C PHE A 264 18.97 45.05 1.41
N ARG A 265 19.35 45.26 2.66
CA ARG A 265 19.63 44.20 3.62
C ARG A 265 18.62 44.26 4.77
N ARG A 266 18.00 43.11 5.04
CA ARG A 266 17.18 42.95 6.25
C ARG A 266 18.12 42.93 7.46
N ILE A 267 17.96 43.86 8.38
CA ILE A 267 18.67 43.84 9.67
C ILE A 267 17.87 42.91 10.58
N LYS A 268 18.48 41.81 11.05
CA LYS A 268 17.91 41.02 12.15
C LYS A 268 18.22 41.78 13.42
N ASP A 269 17.22 42.37 14.10
CA ASP A 269 17.40 42.86 15.45
C ASP A 269 17.73 41.68 16.34
N SER A 270 18.93 41.66 16.89
CA SER A 270 19.33 40.75 17.96
C SER A 270 18.65 41.21 19.25
N GLN A 271 17.46 40.65 19.56
CA GLN A 271 16.95 40.65 20.95
C GLN A 271 17.36 39.36 21.64
#